data_874a05938b396d7f14287ee63d8d6201
#
_entry.id   874a05938b396d7f14287ee63d8d6201
#
_cell.length_a   1.000
_cell.length_b   1.000
_cell.length_c   1.000
_cell.angle_alpha   90.00
_cell.angle_beta   90.00
_cell.angle_gamma   90.00
#
_symmetry.space_group_name_H-M   'P 1'
#
loop_
_entity.id
_entity.type
_entity.pdbx_description
1 polymer ?
#
loop_
_entity_poly.entity_id
_entity_poly.type
_entity_poly.pdbx_seq_one_letter_code
_entity_poly.pdbx_strand_id
1 'polypeptide(L)'
;EENLEIDQQWFDAAHPIAVATASSKVDVGATGITASLFNMAASGQQLAIVADKGREQKGFSSSALLVTSDNYNNGITKLEDIKGKRIGITQKGSTFHYMLGRMLETKGLTLEDVEIVPLGKLSAVMAALESKQIDGAILNEPNITKVQTAGYGKLVTQVGDVIPYQTSALFFSPKFLKNEDAAVRFLRAYKKACNYYYDAAIDNKDPKKLDEVVGIIAKYVKAPEADIKLGLPYIDRDGKLLDSDIQTQIDWYTSHGMIEGKLDPQAVTNTSLLSKAMQK
;
A
#
# COMPACT_ATOMS: atom_id res chain seq x y z
N GLU A 1 -1.92 27.52 1.66
CA GLU A 1 -1.31 28.11 0.45
C GLU A 1 -2.21 28.00 -0.77
N GLU A 2 -3.00 26.93 -0.91
CA GLU A 2 -3.87 26.70 -2.08
C GLU A 2 -5.34 27.02 -1.80
N ASN A 3 -5.65 27.71 -0.69
CA ASN A 3 -7.00 28.07 -0.25
C ASN A 3 -7.96 26.85 -0.22
N LEU A 4 -7.47 25.74 0.33
CA LEU A 4 -8.24 24.53 0.59
C LEU A 4 -8.24 24.25 2.10
N GLU A 5 -9.39 23.84 2.59
CA GLU A 5 -9.57 23.28 3.93
C GLU A 5 -9.69 21.77 3.80
N ILE A 6 -8.99 21.02 4.66
CA ILE A 6 -8.99 19.55 4.66
C ILE A 6 -9.77 19.07 5.89
N ASP A 7 -10.94 18.47 5.65
CA ASP A 7 -11.66 17.69 6.65
C ASP A 7 -11.23 16.21 6.57
N GLN A 8 -10.51 15.75 7.57
CA GLN A 8 -9.90 14.44 7.57
C GLN A 8 -10.80 13.40 8.24
N GLN A 9 -11.17 12.36 7.47
CA GLN A 9 -11.98 11.24 7.95
C GLN A 9 -11.16 9.95 7.94
N TRP A 10 -11.27 9.16 9.01
CA TRP A 10 -10.56 7.91 9.18
C TRP A 10 -11.49 6.71 9.03
N PHE A 11 -10.95 5.64 8.44
CA PHE A 11 -11.64 4.37 8.22
C PHE A 11 -10.71 3.21 8.59
N ASP A 12 -11.28 2.11 9.07
CA ASP A 12 -10.50 0.96 9.56
C ASP A 12 -9.94 0.06 8.45
N ALA A 13 -10.33 0.27 7.18
CA ALA A 13 -9.90 -0.56 6.06
C ALA A 13 -9.96 0.17 4.71
N ALA A 14 -9.26 -0.38 3.72
CA ALA A 14 -9.20 0.18 2.35
C ALA A 14 -10.57 0.18 1.64
N HIS A 15 -11.34 -0.90 1.78
CA HIS A 15 -12.62 -1.03 1.10
C HIS A 15 -13.64 0.08 1.48
N PRO A 16 -13.89 0.40 2.76
CA PRO A 16 -14.75 1.53 3.14
C PRO A 16 -14.30 2.88 2.57
N ILE A 17 -12.98 3.12 2.45
CA ILE A 17 -12.46 4.34 1.82
C ILE A 17 -12.84 4.40 0.34
N ALA A 18 -12.63 3.29 -0.39
CA ALA A 18 -12.99 3.20 -1.80
C ALA A 18 -14.48 3.44 -2.00
N VAL A 19 -15.36 2.82 -1.18
CA VAL A 19 -16.82 3.01 -1.23
C VAL A 19 -17.21 4.46 -0.95
N ALA A 20 -16.65 5.09 0.08
CA ALA A 20 -16.94 6.48 0.44
C ALA A 20 -16.51 7.45 -0.67
N THR A 21 -15.36 7.19 -1.32
CA THR A 21 -14.88 7.99 -2.45
C THR A 21 -15.75 7.78 -3.68
N ALA A 22 -16.03 6.53 -4.06
CA ALA A 22 -16.86 6.21 -5.22
C ALA A 22 -18.28 6.78 -5.12
N SER A 23 -18.84 6.82 -3.90
CA SER A 23 -20.16 7.44 -3.62
C SER A 23 -20.10 8.96 -3.42
N SER A 24 -18.93 9.59 -3.57
CA SER A 24 -18.69 11.03 -3.33
C SER A 24 -19.07 11.52 -1.92
N LYS A 25 -19.02 10.63 -0.92
CA LYS A 25 -19.10 11.01 0.50
C LYS A 25 -17.81 11.66 0.99
N VAL A 26 -16.68 11.27 0.41
CA VAL A 26 -15.41 11.98 0.54
C VAL A 26 -14.90 12.35 -0.84
N ASP A 27 -14.22 13.48 -0.96
CA ASP A 27 -13.71 13.97 -2.23
C ASP A 27 -12.43 13.26 -2.66
N VAL A 28 -11.56 12.94 -1.69
CA VAL A 28 -10.26 12.30 -1.90
C VAL A 28 -10.14 11.06 -1.03
N GLY A 29 -9.92 9.91 -1.65
CA GLY A 29 -9.53 8.68 -0.97
C GLY A 29 -8.02 8.49 -1.00
N ALA A 30 -7.46 7.92 0.07
CA ALA A 30 -6.04 7.66 0.21
C ALA A 30 -5.82 6.31 0.89
N THR A 31 -5.60 5.24 0.10
CA THR A 31 -5.44 3.88 0.64
C THR A 31 -4.72 2.94 -0.33
N GLY A 32 -4.57 1.68 0.08
CA GLY A 32 -4.01 0.61 -0.75
C GLY A 32 -4.85 0.35 -2.01
N ILE A 33 -4.18 0.01 -3.10
CA ILE A 33 -4.80 -0.40 -4.35
C ILE A 33 -5.18 -1.88 -4.23
N THR A 34 -6.47 -2.18 -4.38
CA THR A 34 -7.03 -3.52 -4.14
C THR A 34 -7.91 -3.97 -5.30
N ALA A 35 -8.16 -5.27 -5.42
CA ALA A 35 -9.11 -5.79 -6.40
C ALA A 35 -10.50 -5.12 -6.29
N SER A 36 -10.94 -4.78 -5.07
CA SER A 36 -12.25 -4.12 -4.89
C SER A 36 -12.29 -2.72 -5.48
N LEU A 37 -11.18 -1.97 -5.46
CA LEU A 37 -11.08 -0.66 -6.12
C LEU A 37 -11.26 -0.82 -7.64
N PHE A 38 -10.57 -1.80 -8.23
CA PHE A 38 -10.68 -2.09 -9.65
C PHE A 38 -12.08 -2.59 -10.05
N ASN A 39 -12.72 -3.43 -9.23
CA ASN A 39 -14.09 -3.88 -9.47
C ASN A 39 -15.10 -2.73 -9.41
N MET A 40 -14.92 -1.75 -8.54
CA MET A 40 -15.74 -0.54 -8.53
C MET A 40 -15.60 0.24 -9.84
N ALA A 41 -14.37 0.41 -10.35
CA ALA A 41 -14.14 1.05 -11.63
C ALA A 41 -14.73 0.23 -12.80
N ALA A 42 -14.55 -1.09 -12.80
CA ALA A 42 -15.10 -1.99 -13.82
C ALA A 42 -16.63 -1.97 -13.83
N SER A 43 -17.29 -1.76 -12.69
CA SER A 43 -18.75 -1.59 -12.60
C SER A 43 -19.25 -0.20 -13.00
N GLY A 44 -18.37 0.67 -13.54
CA GLY A 44 -18.74 1.98 -14.06
C GLY A 44 -18.72 3.12 -13.03
N GLN A 45 -18.20 2.89 -11.83
CA GLN A 45 -17.99 3.98 -10.86
C GLN A 45 -16.81 4.84 -11.29
N GLN A 46 -17.06 6.13 -11.54
CA GLN A 46 -16.11 7.07 -12.15
C GLN A 46 -15.09 7.63 -11.13
N LEU A 47 -14.57 6.82 -10.22
CA LEU A 47 -13.44 7.23 -9.40
C LEU A 47 -12.13 7.09 -10.21
N ALA A 48 -11.14 7.92 -9.94
CA ALA A 48 -9.87 7.85 -10.65
C ALA A 48 -8.67 7.91 -9.70
N ILE A 49 -7.70 7.03 -9.92
CA ILE A 49 -6.37 7.09 -9.31
C ILE A 49 -5.62 8.27 -9.93
N VAL A 50 -5.08 9.17 -9.12
CA VAL A 50 -4.52 10.44 -9.60
C VAL A 50 -3.07 10.68 -9.21
N ALA A 51 -2.59 10.09 -8.11
CA ALA A 51 -1.24 10.29 -7.62
C ALA A 51 -0.74 9.13 -6.74
N ASP A 52 0.58 9.00 -6.65
CA ASP A 52 1.27 8.10 -5.72
C ASP A 52 0.99 8.50 -4.27
N LYS A 53 0.86 7.51 -3.37
CA LYS A 53 0.81 7.70 -1.92
C LYS A 53 1.81 6.80 -1.19
N GLY A 54 2.40 5.86 -1.89
CA GLY A 54 3.43 4.98 -1.35
C GLY A 54 3.64 3.72 -2.17
N ARG A 55 4.90 3.32 -2.23
CA ARG A 55 5.38 2.15 -2.98
C ARG A 55 6.26 1.27 -2.12
N GLU A 56 6.27 -0.02 -2.44
CA GLU A 56 7.38 -0.90 -2.10
C GLU A 56 8.50 -0.70 -3.12
N GLN A 57 9.69 -0.40 -2.64
CA GLN A 57 10.88 -0.19 -3.46
C GLN A 57 12.12 -0.63 -2.70
N LYS A 58 13.13 -1.11 -3.41
CA LYS A 58 14.39 -1.54 -2.81
C LYS A 58 14.99 -0.46 -1.92
N GLY A 59 15.26 -0.81 -0.66
CA GLY A 59 15.77 0.09 0.37
C GLY A 59 14.69 0.94 1.06
N PHE A 60 13.43 0.88 0.63
CA PHE A 60 12.29 1.63 1.19
C PHE A 60 11.05 0.73 1.23
N SER A 61 11.18 -0.45 1.82
CA SER A 61 10.08 -1.37 1.96
C SER A 61 9.39 -1.17 3.30
N SER A 62 8.08 -0.98 3.27
CA SER A 62 7.24 -0.92 4.47
C SER A 62 6.61 -2.26 4.80
N SER A 63 6.71 -3.26 3.92
CA SER A 63 6.09 -4.58 4.06
C SER A 63 7.11 -5.70 3.89
N ALA A 64 6.87 -6.83 4.58
CA ALA A 64 7.76 -7.98 4.55
C ALA A 64 7.02 -9.31 4.72
N LEU A 65 7.65 -10.39 4.25
CA LEU A 65 7.34 -11.75 4.62
C LEU A 65 8.05 -12.11 5.92
N LEU A 66 7.29 -12.52 6.92
CA LEU A 66 7.79 -13.09 8.16
C LEU A 66 7.34 -14.55 8.27
N VAL A 67 8.12 -15.34 8.99
CA VAL A 67 7.74 -16.68 9.44
C VAL A 67 7.87 -16.79 10.95
N THR A 68 7.23 -17.80 11.56
CA THR A 68 7.44 -18.06 12.99
C THR A 68 8.92 -18.26 13.29
N SER A 69 9.36 -17.87 14.49
CA SER A 69 10.77 -18.04 14.89
C SER A 69 11.20 -19.51 14.83
N ASP A 70 10.30 -20.44 15.13
CA ASP A 70 10.59 -21.87 15.00
C ASP A 70 10.84 -22.28 13.54
N ASN A 71 9.98 -21.85 12.63
CA ASN A 71 10.14 -22.13 11.20
C ASN A 71 11.44 -21.56 10.65
N TYR A 72 11.79 -20.32 11.04
CA TYR A 72 13.05 -19.70 10.65
C TYR A 72 14.26 -20.50 11.15
N ASN A 73 14.25 -20.91 12.42
CA ASN A 73 15.32 -21.72 13.02
C ASN A 73 15.41 -23.13 12.41
N ASN A 74 14.30 -23.64 11.86
CA ASN A 74 14.22 -24.92 11.15
C ASN A 74 14.54 -24.79 9.63
N GLY A 75 15.09 -23.66 9.19
CA GLY A 75 15.63 -23.50 7.85
C GLY A 75 14.74 -22.76 6.84
N ILE A 76 13.56 -22.22 7.26
CA ILE A 76 12.75 -21.38 6.37
C ILE A 76 13.30 -19.94 6.41
N THR A 77 14.29 -19.68 5.58
CA THR A 77 15.05 -18.43 5.57
C THR A 77 14.97 -17.67 4.25
N LYS A 78 14.38 -18.28 3.22
CA LYS A 78 14.20 -17.71 1.88
C LYS A 78 12.75 -17.81 1.44
N LEU A 79 12.40 -17.02 0.45
CA LEU A 79 11.05 -17.02 -0.11
C LEU A 79 10.62 -18.40 -0.62
N GLU A 80 11.53 -19.14 -1.25
CA GLU A 80 11.26 -20.47 -1.81
C GLU A 80 10.96 -21.53 -0.74
N ASP A 81 11.43 -21.32 0.47
CA ASP A 81 11.27 -22.28 1.58
C ASP A 81 9.84 -22.33 2.13
N ILE A 82 8.97 -21.34 1.77
CA ILE A 82 7.58 -21.29 2.25
C ILE A 82 6.63 -22.23 1.48
N LYS A 83 7.11 -22.99 0.50
CA LYS A 83 6.30 -23.97 -0.22
C LYS A 83 5.64 -24.95 0.73
N GLY A 84 4.32 -25.16 0.57
CA GLY A 84 3.50 -26.01 1.43
C GLY A 84 3.18 -25.42 2.81
N LYS A 85 3.51 -24.13 3.06
CA LYS A 85 3.29 -23.48 4.35
C LYS A 85 1.98 -22.69 4.35
N ARG A 86 1.40 -22.53 5.56
CA ARG A 86 0.21 -21.72 5.83
C ARG A 86 0.64 -20.25 5.97
N ILE A 87 0.23 -19.41 5.03
CA ILE A 87 0.61 -18.00 4.98
C ILE A 87 -0.60 -17.11 5.25
N GLY A 88 -0.55 -16.37 6.35
CA GLY A 88 -1.60 -15.46 6.77
C GLY A 88 -1.62 -14.18 5.95
N ILE A 89 -2.83 -13.80 5.54
CA ILE A 89 -3.13 -12.50 4.91
C ILE A 89 -4.41 -11.92 5.54
N THR A 90 -4.68 -10.64 5.31
CA THR A 90 -5.93 -10.06 5.80
C THR A 90 -7.13 -10.60 5.04
N GLN A 91 -7.12 -10.54 3.71
CA GLN A 91 -8.20 -11.05 2.85
C GLN A 91 -7.74 -11.31 1.42
N LYS A 92 -8.47 -12.15 0.69
CA LYS A 92 -8.24 -12.34 -0.75
C LYS A 92 -8.50 -11.02 -1.50
N GLY A 93 -7.64 -10.73 -2.49
CA GLY A 93 -7.72 -9.47 -3.24
C GLY A 93 -7.15 -8.24 -2.48
N SER A 94 -6.58 -8.42 -1.28
CA SER A 94 -5.87 -7.36 -0.56
C SER A 94 -4.48 -7.12 -1.15
N THR A 95 -3.84 -6.01 -0.74
CA THR A 95 -2.45 -5.72 -1.08
C THR A 95 -1.50 -6.84 -0.63
N PHE A 96 -1.74 -7.43 0.55
CA PHE A 96 -0.90 -8.54 1.04
C PHE A 96 -1.05 -9.82 0.20
N HIS A 97 -2.26 -10.07 -0.32
CA HIS A 97 -2.47 -11.19 -1.25
C HIS A 97 -1.70 -10.98 -2.55
N TYR A 98 -1.76 -9.79 -3.10
CA TYR A 98 -0.99 -9.41 -4.29
C TYR A 98 0.51 -9.52 -4.06
N MET A 99 1.02 -8.93 -2.96
CA MET A 99 2.44 -9.01 -2.61
C MET A 99 2.93 -10.45 -2.55
N LEU A 100 2.19 -11.32 -1.84
CA LEU A 100 2.56 -12.74 -1.72
C LEU A 100 2.63 -13.41 -3.10
N GLY A 101 1.58 -13.28 -3.92
CA GLY A 101 1.53 -13.90 -5.24
C GLY A 101 2.65 -13.42 -6.16
N ARG A 102 2.86 -12.10 -6.24
CA ARG A 102 3.91 -11.52 -7.07
C ARG A 102 5.31 -11.91 -6.63
N MET A 103 5.55 -11.99 -5.32
CA MET A 103 6.83 -12.45 -4.80
C MET A 103 7.08 -13.92 -5.15
N LEU A 104 6.09 -14.78 -4.99
CA LEU A 104 6.17 -16.20 -5.35
C LEU A 104 6.50 -16.39 -6.84
N GLU A 105 5.84 -15.63 -7.72
CA GLU A 105 6.08 -15.66 -9.18
C GLU A 105 7.54 -15.37 -9.55
N THR A 106 8.25 -14.51 -8.81
CA THR A 106 9.67 -14.23 -9.05
C THR A 106 10.58 -15.45 -8.84
N LYS A 107 10.04 -16.48 -8.17
CA LYS A 107 10.74 -17.73 -7.85
C LYS A 107 10.16 -18.93 -8.60
N GLY A 108 9.28 -18.70 -9.58
CA GLY A 108 8.60 -19.75 -10.33
C GLY A 108 7.58 -20.53 -9.49
N LEU A 109 7.15 -19.96 -8.37
CA LEU A 109 6.10 -20.49 -7.52
C LEU A 109 4.78 -19.78 -7.81
N THR A 110 3.68 -20.36 -7.35
CA THR A 110 2.33 -19.81 -7.50
C THR A 110 1.63 -19.76 -6.14
N LEU A 111 0.45 -19.14 -6.09
CA LEU A 111 -0.38 -19.15 -4.88
C LEU A 111 -0.84 -20.56 -4.48
N GLU A 112 -0.84 -21.53 -5.41
CA GLU A 112 -1.16 -22.94 -5.14
C GLU A 112 -0.03 -23.67 -4.41
N ASP A 113 1.19 -23.14 -4.43
CA ASP A 113 2.34 -23.70 -3.71
C ASP A 113 2.31 -23.40 -2.20
N VAL A 114 1.35 -22.60 -1.72
CA VAL A 114 1.17 -22.25 -0.32
C VAL A 114 -0.29 -22.36 0.09
N GLU A 115 -0.56 -22.58 1.38
CA GLU A 115 -1.91 -22.49 1.92
C GLU A 115 -2.19 -21.05 2.38
N ILE A 116 -3.06 -20.34 1.67
CA ILE A 116 -3.42 -18.96 2.02
C ILE A 116 -4.50 -18.97 3.10
N VAL A 117 -4.22 -18.31 4.24
CA VAL A 117 -5.13 -18.21 5.38
C VAL A 117 -5.61 -16.75 5.54
N PRO A 118 -6.81 -16.40 5.06
CA PRO A 118 -7.38 -15.07 5.25
C PRO A 118 -7.97 -14.93 6.66
N LEU A 119 -7.52 -13.91 7.42
CA LEU A 119 -7.82 -13.73 8.85
C LEU A 119 -8.58 -12.42 9.15
N GLY A 120 -8.96 -11.65 8.13
CA GLY A 120 -9.79 -10.46 8.22
C GLY A 120 -9.02 -9.19 8.58
N LYS A 121 -8.21 -9.19 9.65
CA LYS A 121 -7.48 -8.01 10.14
C LYS A 121 -6.06 -8.35 10.61
N LEU A 122 -5.17 -7.35 10.59
CA LEU A 122 -3.76 -7.52 10.96
C LEU A 122 -3.56 -8.08 12.38
N SER A 123 -4.36 -7.65 13.35
CA SER A 123 -4.25 -8.17 14.71
C SER A 123 -4.55 -9.68 14.80
N ALA A 124 -5.47 -10.19 13.98
CA ALA A 124 -5.75 -11.63 13.91
C ALA A 124 -4.60 -12.39 13.20
N VAL A 125 -4.00 -11.79 12.16
CA VAL A 125 -2.81 -12.37 11.49
C VAL A 125 -1.65 -12.49 12.48
N MET A 126 -1.38 -11.44 13.26
CA MET A 126 -0.31 -11.46 14.27
C MET A 126 -0.58 -12.50 15.35
N ALA A 127 -1.81 -12.57 15.88
CA ALA A 127 -2.19 -13.58 16.88
C ALA A 127 -2.08 -15.03 16.37
N ALA A 128 -2.46 -15.25 15.09
CA ALA A 128 -2.33 -16.57 14.46
C ALA A 128 -0.85 -16.96 14.23
N LEU A 129 0.02 -15.98 13.94
CA LEU A 129 1.46 -16.20 13.82
C LEU A 129 2.08 -16.54 15.19
N GLU A 130 1.72 -15.79 16.24
CA GLU A 130 2.17 -16.02 17.61
C GLU A 130 1.74 -17.40 18.15
N SER A 131 0.48 -17.77 17.92
CA SER A 131 -0.07 -19.07 18.32
C SER A 131 0.32 -20.23 17.39
N LYS A 132 1.13 -19.97 16.34
CA LYS A 132 1.58 -20.95 15.34
C LYS A 132 0.44 -21.63 14.56
N GLN A 133 -0.72 -20.97 14.46
CA GLN A 133 -1.82 -21.41 13.60
C GLN A 133 -1.50 -21.20 12.11
N ILE A 134 -0.59 -20.25 11.82
CA ILE A 134 0.02 -20.04 10.51
C ILE A 134 1.54 -20.13 10.63
N ASP A 135 2.19 -20.45 9.52
CA ASP A 135 3.64 -20.65 9.46
C ASP A 135 4.39 -19.36 9.12
N GLY A 136 3.72 -18.47 8.41
CA GLY A 136 4.23 -17.15 8.02
C GLY A 136 3.12 -16.18 7.69
N ALA A 137 3.47 -14.92 7.46
CA ALA A 137 2.55 -13.85 7.10
C ALA A 137 3.24 -12.73 6.33
N ILE A 138 2.47 -12.02 5.49
CA ILE A 138 2.87 -10.68 5.01
C ILE A 138 2.35 -9.67 6.01
N LEU A 139 3.24 -8.84 6.53
CA LEU A 139 2.93 -7.75 7.46
C LEU A 139 3.57 -6.45 6.97
N ASN A 140 3.07 -5.34 7.51
CA ASN A 140 3.66 -4.01 7.33
C ASN A 140 4.14 -3.43 8.65
N GLU A 141 5.04 -2.45 8.58
CA GLU A 141 5.42 -1.68 9.77
C GLU A 141 4.23 -0.89 10.35
N PRO A 142 4.15 -0.71 11.68
CA PRO A 142 5.11 -1.13 12.70
C PRO A 142 4.91 -2.57 13.20
N ASN A 143 4.04 -3.37 12.56
CA ASN A 143 3.72 -4.73 13.01
C ASN A 143 4.89 -5.71 12.82
N ILE A 144 5.70 -5.51 11.78
CA ILE A 144 6.94 -6.28 11.55
C ILE A 144 7.84 -6.16 12.78
N THR A 145 8.14 -4.93 13.19
CA THR A 145 8.99 -4.66 14.35
C THR A 145 8.38 -5.21 15.64
N LYS A 146 7.06 -5.07 15.85
CA LYS A 146 6.38 -5.63 17.04
C LYS A 146 6.55 -7.15 17.12
N VAL A 147 6.33 -7.87 16.02
CA VAL A 147 6.48 -9.33 15.93
C VAL A 147 7.92 -9.76 16.21
N GLN A 148 8.90 -9.06 15.62
CA GLN A 148 10.32 -9.36 15.83
C GLN A 148 10.77 -9.05 17.26
N THR A 149 10.36 -7.93 17.83
CA THR A 149 10.69 -7.54 19.21
C THR A 149 10.08 -8.48 20.22
N ALA A 150 8.84 -8.95 20.00
CA ALA A 150 8.18 -9.97 20.82
C ALA A 150 8.79 -11.37 20.65
N GLY A 151 9.62 -11.58 19.63
CA GLY A 151 10.42 -12.79 19.45
C GLY A 151 9.70 -13.98 18.83
N TYR A 152 8.42 -13.86 18.43
CA TYR A 152 7.68 -14.98 17.85
C TYR A 152 7.73 -15.07 16.32
N GLY A 153 8.29 -14.06 15.63
CA GLY A 153 8.50 -14.10 14.19
C GLY A 153 9.83 -13.53 13.75
N LYS A 154 10.31 -13.98 12.59
CA LYS A 154 11.55 -13.56 11.94
C LYS A 154 11.27 -13.11 10.51
N LEU A 155 11.97 -12.05 10.08
CA LEU A 155 11.89 -11.54 8.73
C LEU A 155 12.62 -12.47 7.77
N VAL A 156 11.95 -12.87 6.70
CA VAL A 156 12.53 -13.65 5.60
C VAL A 156 13.01 -12.72 4.50
N THR A 157 12.14 -11.82 4.02
CA THR A 157 12.50 -10.84 2.99
C THR A 157 11.54 -9.65 3.02
N GLN A 158 12.05 -8.49 2.66
CA GLN A 158 11.21 -7.31 2.43
C GLN A 158 10.58 -7.37 1.03
N VAL A 159 9.36 -6.86 0.89
CA VAL A 159 8.62 -6.88 -0.39
C VAL A 159 9.37 -6.06 -1.44
N GLY A 160 9.83 -4.86 -1.10
CA GLY A 160 10.52 -3.96 -2.02
C GLY A 160 11.87 -4.48 -2.53
N ASP A 161 12.49 -5.45 -1.83
CA ASP A 161 13.71 -6.12 -2.31
C ASP A 161 13.43 -7.16 -3.40
N VAL A 162 12.18 -7.62 -3.50
CA VAL A 162 11.74 -8.66 -4.45
C VAL A 162 11.00 -8.05 -5.63
N ILE A 163 10.05 -7.16 -5.36
CA ILE A 163 9.21 -6.52 -6.39
C ILE A 163 9.07 -5.01 -6.12
N PRO A 164 9.23 -4.14 -7.13
CA PRO A 164 8.69 -2.79 -7.07
C PRO A 164 7.16 -2.86 -7.17
N TYR A 165 6.44 -2.08 -6.36
CA TYR A 165 4.99 -2.18 -6.27
C TYR A 165 4.33 -0.88 -5.83
N GLN A 166 3.38 -0.37 -6.60
CA GLN A 166 2.53 0.76 -6.23
C GLN A 166 1.51 0.31 -5.17
N THR A 167 1.89 0.39 -3.91
CA THR A 167 1.09 -0.16 -2.80
C THR A 167 -0.18 0.62 -2.57
N SER A 168 -0.09 1.95 -2.64
CA SER A 168 -1.19 2.86 -2.31
C SER A 168 -1.18 4.10 -3.20
N ALA A 169 -2.36 4.71 -3.37
CA ALA A 169 -2.54 5.86 -4.21
C ALA A 169 -3.57 6.83 -3.61
N LEU A 170 -3.58 8.05 -4.15
CA LEU A 170 -4.70 8.96 -4.05
C LEU A 170 -5.68 8.71 -5.18
N PHE A 171 -6.96 8.74 -4.88
CA PHE A 171 -8.02 8.67 -5.88
C PHE A 171 -9.12 9.69 -5.58
N PHE A 172 -9.67 10.26 -6.64
CA PHE A 172 -10.69 11.29 -6.57
C PHE A 172 -12.08 10.74 -6.83
N SER A 173 -13.06 11.30 -6.12
CA SER A 173 -14.47 10.98 -6.31
C SER A 173 -14.99 11.52 -7.65
N PRO A 174 -16.08 10.93 -8.18
CA PRO A 174 -16.74 11.43 -9.39
C PRO A 174 -17.14 12.91 -9.30
N LYS A 175 -17.56 13.36 -8.10
CA LYS A 175 -17.90 14.76 -7.85
C LYS A 175 -16.68 15.67 -7.88
N PHE A 176 -15.58 15.25 -7.22
CA PHE A 176 -14.36 16.07 -7.13
C PHE A 176 -13.65 16.16 -8.47
N LEU A 177 -13.67 15.10 -9.29
CA LEU A 177 -13.15 15.10 -10.65
C LEU A 177 -13.81 16.17 -11.55
N LYS A 178 -15.06 16.54 -11.29
CA LYS A 178 -15.77 17.61 -12.02
C LYS A 178 -15.34 19.01 -11.58
N ASN A 179 -14.71 19.16 -10.43
CA ASN A 179 -14.17 20.43 -9.93
C ASN A 179 -12.66 20.50 -10.21
N GLU A 180 -12.31 20.65 -11.49
CA GLU A 180 -10.92 20.61 -11.94
C GLU A 180 -10.02 21.61 -11.23
N ASP A 181 -10.51 22.83 -10.97
CA ASP A 181 -9.74 23.86 -10.26
C ASP A 181 -9.35 23.41 -8.86
N ALA A 182 -10.29 22.92 -8.05
CA ALA A 182 -10.01 22.41 -6.71
C ALA A 182 -9.12 21.16 -6.76
N ALA A 183 -9.33 20.26 -7.73
CA ALA A 183 -8.54 19.05 -7.92
C ALA A 183 -7.08 19.36 -8.22
N VAL A 184 -6.83 20.32 -9.13
CA VAL A 184 -5.47 20.76 -9.50
C VAL A 184 -4.80 21.49 -8.32
N ARG A 185 -5.51 22.35 -7.60
CA ARG A 185 -4.98 23.03 -6.38
C ARG A 185 -4.61 22.02 -5.30
N PHE A 186 -5.46 20.99 -5.08
CA PHE A 186 -5.16 19.91 -4.15
C PHE A 186 -3.88 19.18 -4.54
N LEU A 187 -3.74 18.76 -5.80
CA LEU A 187 -2.55 18.05 -6.29
C LEU A 187 -1.29 18.93 -6.25
N ARG A 188 -1.42 20.25 -6.43
CA ARG A 188 -0.30 21.18 -6.27
C ARG A 188 0.18 21.24 -4.82
N ALA A 189 -0.74 21.32 -3.85
CA ALA A 189 -0.41 21.24 -2.44
C ALA A 189 0.20 19.87 -2.08
N TYR A 190 -0.37 18.79 -2.62
CA TYR A 190 0.11 17.43 -2.42
C TYR A 190 1.53 17.23 -2.97
N LYS A 191 1.80 17.69 -4.18
CA LYS A 191 3.17 17.68 -4.76
C LYS A 191 4.18 18.40 -3.87
N LYS A 192 3.83 19.57 -3.32
CA LYS A 192 4.71 20.28 -2.37
C LYS A 192 4.99 19.42 -1.13
N ALA A 193 3.97 18.74 -0.61
CA ALA A 193 4.14 17.82 0.51
C ALA A 193 5.00 16.59 0.15
N CYS A 194 4.83 16.01 -1.05
CA CYS A 194 5.68 14.92 -1.54
C CYS A 194 7.14 15.35 -1.66
N ASN A 195 7.40 16.54 -2.21
CA ASN A 195 8.77 17.09 -2.30
C ASN A 195 9.40 17.24 -0.92
N TYR A 196 8.64 17.81 0.04
CA TYR A 196 9.12 18.02 1.40
C TYR A 196 9.42 16.68 2.12
N TYR A 197 8.50 15.72 1.97
CA TYR A 197 8.68 14.36 2.48
C TYR A 197 9.89 13.66 1.83
N TYR A 198 10.03 13.75 0.50
CA TYR A 198 11.12 13.12 -0.23
C TYR A 198 12.48 13.62 0.22
N ASP A 199 12.64 14.93 0.36
CA ASP A 199 13.89 15.54 0.83
C ASP A 199 14.26 15.08 2.26
N ALA A 200 13.25 14.85 3.10
CA ALA A 200 13.43 14.44 4.48
C ALA A 200 13.65 12.92 4.64
N ALA A 201 12.78 12.11 4.05
CA ALA A 201 12.70 10.69 4.33
C ALA A 201 13.47 9.82 3.31
N ILE A 202 13.53 10.25 2.03
CA ILE A 202 14.13 9.45 0.96
C ILE A 202 15.57 9.93 0.68
N ASP A 203 15.76 11.20 0.46
CA ASP A 203 17.08 11.79 0.21
C ASP A 203 17.91 11.90 1.51
N ASN A 204 17.24 12.04 2.64
CA ASN A 204 17.73 11.97 4.03
C ASN A 204 19.06 12.72 4.29
N LYS A 205 19.21 13.89 3.67
CA LYS A 205 20.41 14.73 3.84
C LYS A 205 20.39 15.55 5.14
N ASP A 206 19.21 15.73 5.74
CA ASP A 206 19.03 16.53 6.95
C ASP A 206 18.16 15.78 7.97
N PRO A 207 18.77 15.19 9.02
CA PRO A 207 18.04 14.47 10.06
C PRO A 207 16.97 15.31 10.78
N LYS A 208 17.17 16.64 10.89
CA LYS A 208 16.18 17.54 11.52
C LYS A 208 14.91 17.65 10.71
N LYS A 209 15.01 17.64 9.37
CA LYS A 209 13.83 17.58 8.50
C LYS A 209 13.07 16.27 8.65
N LEU A 210 13.77 15.15 8.81
CA LEU A 210 13.13 13.87 9.07
C LEU A 210 12.34 13.90 10.38
N ASP A 211 12.92 14.41 11.46
CA ASP A 211 12.24 14.53 12.75
C ASP A 211 11.01 15.44 12.65
N GLU A 212 11.10 16.55 11.92
CA GLU A 212 9.96 17.44 11.66
C GLU A 212 8.83 16.74 10.90
N VAL A 213 9.14 16.03 9.80
CA VAL A 213 8.16 15.27 9.01
C VAL A 213 7.50 14.18 9.85
N VAL A 214 8.30 13.45 10.61
CA VAL A 214 7.80 12.41 11.53
C VAL A 214 6.86 13.00 12.58
N GLY A 215 7.23 14.14 13.19
CA GLY A 215 6.38 14.86 14.14
C GLY A 215 5.06 15.34 13.53
N ILE A 216 5.10 15.84 12.29
CA ILE A 216 3.88 16.19 11.55
C ILE A 216 2.99 14.95 11.35
N ILE A 217 3.54 13.84 10.87
CA ILE A 217 2.79 12.60 10.65
C ILE A 217 2.20 12.11 11.98
N ALA A 218 2.99 12.06 13.05
CA ALA A 218 2.59 11.61 14.38
C ALA A 218 1.37 12.37 14.90
N LYS A 219 1.34 13.69 14.70
CA LYS A 219 0.22 14.55 15.09
C LYS A 219 -1.10 14.13 14.44
N TYR A 220 -1.07 13.75 13.16
CA TYR A 220 -2.28 13.40 12.41
C TYR A 220 -2.68 11.93 12.56
N VAL A 221 -1.72 11.00 12.53
CA VAL A 221 -2.01 9.55 12.64
C VAL A 221 -2.13 9.06 14.08
N LYS A 222 -1.78 9.89 15.07
CA LYS A 222 -1.81 9.58 16.52
C LYS A 222 -1.06 8.29 16.87
N ALA A 223 0.13 8.13 16.27
CA ALA A 223 1.04 7.01 16.52
C ALA A 223 2.39 7.52 17.05
N PRO A 224 3.15 6.70 17.80
CA PRO A 224 4.48 7.06 18.26
C PRO A 224 5.43 7.37 17.09
N GLU A 225 6.26 8.40 17.22
CA GLU A 225 7.24 8.79 16.19
C GLU A 225 8.21 7.65 15.85
N ALA A 226 8.59 6.83 16.84
CA ALA A 226 9.43 5.67 16.63
C ALA A 226 8.79 4.64 15.67
N ASP A 227 7.48 4.38 15.83
CA ASP A 227 6.73 3.46 14.95
C ASP A 227 6.61 4.03 13.53
N ILE A 228 6.45 5.35 13.41
CA ILE A 228 6.36 6.04 12.11
C ILE A 228 7.69 5.94 11.35
N LYS A 229 8.82 6.18 12.03
CA LYS A 229 10.16 6.07 11.43
C LYS A 229 10.45 4.69 10.82
N LEU A 230 9.87 3.63 11.38
CA LEU A 230 10.02 2.26 10.85
C LEU A 230 9.26 2.03 9.55
N GLY A 231 8.13 2.72 9.36
CA GLY A 231 7.20 2.45 8.28
C GLY A 231 7.09 3.55 7.22
N LEU A 232 8.09 4.41 7.07
CA LEU A 232 8.09 5.46 6.05
C LEU A 232 8.21 4.83 4.65
N PRO A 233 7.15 4.89 3.80
CA PRO A 233 7.18 4.31 2.47
C PRO A 233 8.00 5.18 1.51
N TYR A 234 8.44 4.60 0.40
CA TYR A 234 8.86 5.43 -0.74
C TYR A 234 7.63 6.15 -1.30
N ILE A 235 7.74 7.45 -1.49
CA ILE A 235 6.77 8.29 -2.22
C ILE A 235 7.53 9.02 -3.31
N ASP A 236 7.01 9.00 -4.53
CA ASP A 236 7.60 9.74 -5.64
C ASP A 236 7.69 11.23 -5.32
N ARG A 237 8.81 11.87 -5.66
CA ARG A 237 9.05 13.27 -5.35
C ARG A 237 7.94 14.21 -5.84
N ASP A 238 7.41 13.93 -7.03
CA ASP A 238 6.35 14.71 -7.65
C ASP A 238 4.95 14.08 -7.47
N GLY A 239 4.85 12.97 -6.73
CA GLY A 239 3.61 12.23 -6.56
C GLY A 239 3.17 11.43 -7.80
N LYS A 240 4.10 11.14 -8.73
CA LYS A 240 3.81 10.36 -9.93
C LYS A 240 3.58 8.89 -9.60
N LEU A 241 2.60 8.28 -10.22
CA LEU A 241 2.37 6.84 -10.15
C LEU A 241 3.54 6.06 -10.77
N LEU A 242 3.71 4.82 -10.36
CA LEU A 242 4.54 3.85 -11.06
C LEU A 242 3.71 3.33 -12.25
N ASP A 243 3.88 3.98 -13.41
CA ASP A 243 2.96 3.89 -14.55
C ASP A 243 2.66 2.45 -15.01
N SER A 244 3.68 1.60 -15.13
CA SER A 244 3.51 0.22 -15.58
C SER A 244 2.83 -0.69 -14.55
N ASP A 245 2.81 -0.31 -13.29
CA ASP A 245 2.38 -1.21 -12.22
C ASP A 245 0.85 -1.30 -12.10
N ILE A 246 0.11 -0.25 -12.42
CA ILE A 246 -1.36 -0.29 -12.41
C ILE A 246 -1.89 -1.33 -13.40
N GLN A 247 -1.34 -1.38 -14.64
CA GLN A 247 -1.67 -2.43 -15.60
C GLN A 247 -1.30 -3.81 -15.07
N THR A 248 -0.10 -3.94 -14.51
CA THR A 248 0.38 -5.21 -13.93
C THR A 248 -0.55 -5.71 -12.82
N GLN A 249 -1.05 -4.81 -11.96
CA GLN A 249 -2.00 -5.16 -10.91
C GLN A 249 -3.35 -5.61 -11.49
N ILE A 250 -3.88 -4.88 -12.48
CA ILE A 250 -5.13 -5.24 -13.16
C ILE A 250 -5.00 -6.62 -13.80
N ASP A 251 -3.93 -6.86 -14.55
CA ASP A 251 -3.68 -8.14 -15.22
C ASP A 251 -3.56 -9.28 -14.21
N TRP A 252 -2.84 -9.06 -13.12
CA TRP A 252 -2.65 -10.05 -12.08
C TRP A 252 -3.98 -10.39 -11.37
N TYR A 253 -4.75 -9.40 -10.94
CA TYR A 253 -6.03 -9.64 -10.28
C TYR A 253 -7.04 -10.28 -11.25
N THR A 254 -7.00 -9.92 -12.53
CA THR A 254 -7.86 -10.52 -13.56
C THR A 254 -7.50 -11.98 -13.81
N SER A 255 -6.21 -12.30 -13.97
CA SER A 255 -5.75 -13.68 -14.19
C SER A 255 -6.05 -14.62 -13.01
N HIS A 256 -6.18 -14.05 -11.80
CA HIS A 256 -6.55 -14.79 -10.60
C HIS A 256 -8.07 -14.75 -10.29
N GLY A 257 -8.89 -14.27 -11.23
CA GLY A 257 -10.35 -14.25 -11.07
C GLY A 257 -10.87 -13.29 -10.00
N MET A 258 -10.11 -12.24 -9.67
CA MET A 258 -10.47 -11.28 -8.62
C MET A 258 -11.05 -9.97 -9.18
N ILE A 259 -10.92 -9.74 -10.48
CA ILE A 259 -11.57 -8.65 -11.23
C ILE A 259 -12.47 -9.28 -12.26
N GLU A 260 -13.74 -8.83 -12.31
CA GLU A 260 -14.72 -9.26 -13.30
C GLU A 260 -14.60 -8.39 -14.56
N GLY A 261 -14.40 -9.04 -15.71
CA GLY A 261 -14.32 -8.37 -17.01
C GLY A 261 -12.93 -7.80 -17.34
N LYS A 262 -12.90 -6.96 -18.37
CA LYS A 262 -11.68 -6.26 -18.81
C LYS A 262 -11.72 -4.82 -18.28
N LEU A 263 -10.67 -4.41 -17.66
CA LEU A 263 -10.49 -3.04 -17.19
C LEU A 263 -9.27 -2.41 -17.88
N ASP A 264 -9.51 -1.29 -18.57
CA ASP A 264 -8.42 -0.48 -19.10
C ASP A 264 -7.85 0.40 -17.97
N PRO A 265 -6.52 0.43 -17.74
CA PRO A 265 -5.91 1.33 -16.77
C PRO A 265 -6.32 2.80 -16.95
N GLN A 266 -6.51 3.25 -18.20
CA GLN A 266 -6.96 4.60 -18.49
C GLN A 266 -8.37 4.90 -18.00
N ALA A 267 -9.20 3.87 -17.79
CA ALA A 267 -10.53 4.04 -17.22
C ALA A 267 -10.50 4.27 -15.70
N VAL A 268 -9.41 3.91 -15.04
CA VAL A 268 -9.26 4.00 -13.58
C VAL A 268 -8.18 4.99 -13.14
N THR A 269 -7.42 5.59 -14.08
CA THR A 269 -6.37 6.57 -13.78
C THR A 269 -6.66 7.91 -14.44
N ASN A 270 -6.27 9.00 -13.79
CA ASN A 270 -6.29 10.33 -14.37
C ASN A 270 -5.04 11.13 -13.94
N THR A 271 -3.92 10.87 -14.61
CA THR A 271 -2.65 11.54 -14.34
C THR A 271 -2.56 12.93 -14.95
N SER A 272 -3.50 13.31 -15.83
CA SER A 272 -3.51 14.63 -16.47
C SER A 272 -3.69 15.77 -15.46
N LEU A 273 -4.46 15.55 -14.38
CA LEU A 273 -4.65 16.53 -13.32
C LEU A 273 -3.34 16.82 -12.56
N LEU A 274 -2.54 15.78 -12.29
CA LEU A 274 -1.22 15.96 -11.67
C LEU A 274 -0.27 16.70 -12.63
N SER A 275 -0.31 16.37 -13.92
CA SER A 275 0.47 17.08 -14.94
C SER A 275 0.12 18.57 -15.02
N LYS A 276 -1.16 18.93 -14.93
CA LYS A 276 -1.61 20.33 -14.84
C LYS A 276 -1.10 21.02 -13.57
N ALA A 277 -1.08 20.32 -12.44
CA ALA A 277 -0.58 20.84 -11.17
C ALA A 277 0.94 21.10 -11.20
N MET A 278 1.68 20.48 -12.12
CA MET A 278 3.12 20.66 -12.30
C MET A 278 3.50 21.87 -13.17
N GLN A 279 2.58 22.37 -13.97
CA GLN A 279 2.86 23.43 -14.98
C GLN A 279 2.93 24.84 -14.39
N LYS A 280 2.74 25.04 -13.08
CA LYS A 280 2.76 26.38 -12.44
C LYS A 280 3.74 26.44 -11.28
#